data_dcfe132708325f5349d0eb943b7e0e72
#
_entry.id   dcfe132708325f5349d0eb943b7e0e72
#
_cell.length_a   1.000
_cell.length_b   1.000
_cell.length_c   1.000
_cell.angle_alpha   90.00
_cell.angle_beta   90.00
_cell.angle_gamma   90.00
#
_symmetry.space_group_name_H-M   'P 1'
#
loop_
_entity.id
_entity.type
_entity.pdbx_description
1 polymer ?
#
loop_
_entity_poly.entity_id
_entity_poly.type
_entity_poly.pdbx_seq_one_letter_code
_entity_poly.pdbx_strand_id
1 'polypeptide(L)'
;MTAKIIDGKAFAASVREKVAGHVARLKEESGITPGLAVVLVGEDPASQVYVRSKGKQTVEVGMASFEHKLDADTDEATLLALVDQLNKDPNVHGILVQLPLPGHLNEDLVINSIDPAKDVDGFHISNVGLLGTGQKSMVPCTPLGCLMMLRDHHGSLSGMDAVVIGRSNIVGKPMAQLLLGDSCTVTIAHSRTKDLPDVVRRADIVVAAVGRPEMVPGDWIKPGATVIDVGINRIDAPEKGEGKTRLVGDCAYESCAEVAGAITPVPGGVGPMTIACLLANTVTACCRANGLAEPEGLTA
;
A
#
# COMPACT_ATOMS: atom_id res chain seq x y z
N MET A 1 15.45 23.77 10.36
CA MET A 1 15.11 22.69 11.33
C MET A 1 14.95 21.43 10.48
N THR A 2 15.53 20.32 10.88
CA THR A 2 15.38 19.06 10.14
C THR A 2 13.96 18.51 10.34
N ALA A 3 13.33 18.03 9.29
CA ALA A 3 11.97 17.47 9.34
C ALA A 3 11.88 16.33 10.39
N LYS A 4 10.71 16.20 11.03
CA LYS A 4 10.39 15.04 11.85
C LYS A 4 10.30 13.81 10.97
N ILE A 5 10.97 12.73 11.32
CA ILE A 5 10.90 11.46 10.59
C ILE A 5 9.57 10.77 10.93
N ILE A 6 8.79 10.43 9.90
CA ILE A 6 7.63 9.54 10.03
C ILE A 6 8.14 8.10 9.83
N ASP A 7 8.43 7.42 10.95
CA ASP A 7 8.98 6.06 10.93
C ASP A 7 7.91 5.03 10.62
N GLY A 8 7.74 4.73 9.33
CA GLY A 8 6.75 3.74 8.87
C GLY A 8 7.10 2.32 9.30
N LYS A 9 8.36 2.00 9.58
CA LYS A 9 8.75 0.68 10.10
C LYS A 9 8.25 0.47 11.53
N ALA A 10 8.44 1.47 12.39
CA ALA A 10 7.94 1.44 13.77
C ALA A 10 6.40 1.40 13.77
N PHE A 11 5.76 2.24 12.95
CA PHE A 11 4.31 2.28 12.85
C PHE A 11 3.72 0.95 12.33
N ALA A 12 4.31 0.36 11.29
CA ALA A 12 3.91 -0.95 10.78
C ALA A 12 4.05 -2.07 11.83
N ALA A 13 5.06 -1.98 12.70
CA ALA A 13 5.21 -2.93 13.80
C ALA A 13 4.02 -2.85 14.78
N SER A 14 3.58 -1.64 15.14
CA SER A 14 2.42 -1.45 16.02
C SER A 14 1.11 -1.93 15.37
N VAL A 15 0.94 -1.71 14.06
CA VAL A 15 -0.22 -2.23 13.31
C VAL A 15 -0.23 -3.76 13.31
N ARG A 16 0.92 -4.40 13.05
CA ARG A 16 1.02 -5.87 13.09
C ARG A 16 0.75 -6.44 14.48
N GLU A 17 1.16 -5.77 15.54
CA GLU A 17 0.84 -6.17 16.91
C GLU A 17 -0.68 -6.15 17.15
N LYS A 18 -1.38 -5.10 16.72
CA LYS A 18 -2.84 -5.02 16.78
C LYS A 18 -3.48 -6.14 15.96
N VAL A 19 -3.00 -6.39 14.74
CA VAL A 19 -3.46 -7.50 13.88
C VAL A 19 -3.30 -8.83 14.60
N ALA A 20 -2.13 -9.11 15.20
CA ALA A 20 -1.88 -10.34 15.95
C ALA A 20 -2.85 -10.51 17.13
N GLY A 21 -3.15 -9.43 17.86
CA GLY A 21 -4.14 -9.43 18.94
C GLY A 21 -5.56 -9.77 18.44
N HIS A 22 -5.97 -9.23 17.27
CA HIS A 22 -7.26 -9.57 16.65
C HIS A 22 -7.31 -11.02 16.18
N VAL A 23 -6.23 -11.52 15.57
CA VAL A 23 -6.12 -12.92 15.12
C VAL A 23 -6.23 -13.87 16.32
N ALA A 24 -5.55 -13.57 17.41
CA ALA A 24 -5.63 -14.40 18.64
C ALA A 24 -7.06 -14.47 19.18
N ARG A 25 -7.76 -13.33 19.25
CA ARG A 25 -9.17 -13.28 19.67
C ARG A 25 -10.10 -14.07 18.75
N LEU A 26 -9.97 -13.94 17.44
CA LEU A 26 -10.77 -14.70 16.46
C LEU A 26 -10.60 -16.20 16.66
N LYS A 27 -9.37 -16.66 16.92
CA LYS A 27 -9.10 -18.08 17.21
C LYS A 27 -9.75 -18.54 18.50
N GLU A 28 -9.64 -17.77 19.56
CA GLU A 28 -10.15 -18.12 20.89
C GLU A 28 -11.68 -18.08 20.94
N GLU A 29 -12.30 -17.02 20.41
CA GLU A 29 -13.74 -16.78 20.54
C GLU A 29 -14.57 -17.52 19.47
N SER A 30 -14.03 -17.70 18.27
CA SER A 30 -14.77 -18.21 17.12
C SER A 30 -14.14 -19.45 16.48
N GLY A 31 -12.95 -19.87 16.88
CA GLY A 31 -12.21 -20.96 16.27
C GLY A 31 -11.72 -20.66 14.84
N ILE A 32 -11.79 -19.40 14.41
CA ILE A 32 -11.48 -18.98 13.03
C ILE A 32 -10.04 -18.48 12.94
N THR A 33 -9.31 -18.96 11.96
CA THR A 33 -7.98 -18.44 11.61
C THR A 33 -8.07 -17.68 10.30
N PRO A 34 -7.82 -16.35 10.26
CA PRO A 34 -7.75 -15.63 9.00
C PRO A 34 -6.69 -16.23 8.06
N GLY A 35 -7.01 -16.36 6.79
CA GLY A 35 -6.12 -16.96 5.79
C GLY A 35 -5.87 -16.01 4.62
N LEU A 36 -4.59 -15.83 4.26
CA LEU A 36 -4.14 -15.05 3.13
C LEU A 36 -3.53 -15.96 2.06
N ALA A 37 -4.06 -15.92 0.84
CA ALA A 37 -3.46 -16.54 -0.33
C ALA A 37 -2.67 -15.50 -1.13
N VAL A 38 -1.43 -15.83 -1.45
CA VAL A 38 -0.53 -15.01 -2.27
C VAL A 38 -0.13 -15.81 -3.50
N VAL A 39 -0.46 -15.28 -4.68
CA VAL A 39 -0.12 -15.90 -5.97
C VAL A 39 1.02 -15.10 -6.61
N LEU A 40 2.10 -15.78 -6.98
CA LEU A 40 3.23 -15.23 -7.72
C LEU A 40 3.35 -15.97 -9.04
N VAL A 41 3.42 -15.24 -10.15
CA VAL A 41 3.68 -15.80 -11.48
C VAL A 41 5.05 -15.33 -11.95
N GLY A 42 5.93 -16.30 -12.25
CA GLY A 42 7.30 -16.04 -12.69
C GLY A 42 8.29 -15.81 -11.56
N GLU A 43 9.49 -15.36 -11.95
CA GLU A 43 10.66 -15.31 -11.07
C GLU A 43 11.24 -13.90 -10.91
N ASP A 44 10.42 -12.84 -11.02
CA ASP A 44 10.91 -11.49 -10.78
C ASP A 44 11.52 -11.37 -9.36
N PRO A 45 12.82 -11.01 -9.25
CA PRO A 45 13.51 -11.03 -7.96
C PRO A 45 12.90 -10.07 -6.92
N ALA A 46 12.37 -8.92 -7.36
CA ALA A 46 11.74 -7.96 -6.45
C ALA A 46 10.42 -8.54 -5.91
N SER A 47 9.59 -9.10 -6.77
CA SER A 47 8.34 -9.77 -6.40
C SER A 47 8.56 -10.93 -5.44
N GLN A 48 9.60 -11.75 -5.67
CA GLN A 48 9.95 -12.86 -4.76
C GLN A 48 10.31 -12.38 -3.34
N VAL A 49 11.04 -11.27 -3.23
CA VAL A 49 11.39 -10.68 -1.91
C VAL A 49 10.14 -10.21 -1.20
N TYR A 50 9.23 -9.54 -1.91
CA TYR A 50 7.96 -9.07 -1.33
C TYR A 50 7.05 -10.22 -0.91
N VAL A 51 6.87 -11.24 -1.75
CA VAL A 51 6.05 -12.42 -1.43
C VAL A 51 6.61 -13.16 -0.22
N ARG A 52 7.91 -13.40 -0.16
CA ARG A 52 8.55 -14.03 1.01
C ARG A 52 8.33 -13.22 2.29
N SER A 53 8.44 -11.90 2.22
CA SER A 53 8.19 -11.02 3.36
C SER A 53 6.73 -11.04 3.80
N LYS A 54 5.78 -11.05 2.85
CA LYS A 54 4.34 -11.17 3.10
C LYS A 54 4.03 -12.49 3.81
N GLY A 55 4.46 -13.64 3.26
CA GLY A 55 4.24 -14.96 3.86
C GLY A 55 4.81 -15.07 5.27
N LYS A 56 6.05 -14.62 5.48
CA LYS A 56 6.67 -14.60 6.80
C LYS A 56 5.83 -13.80 7.81
N GLN A 57 5.46 -12.56 7.48
CA GLN A 57 4.70 -11.69 8.38
C GLN A 57 3.27 -12.19 8.60
N THR A 58 2.64 -12.85 7.62
CA THR A 58 1.34 -13.52 7.76
C THR A 58 1.39 -14.58 8.87
N VAL A 59 2.42 -15.43 8.85
CA VAL A 59 2.61 -16.46 9.88
C VAL A 59 2.96 -15.85 11.24
N GLU A 60 3.81 -14.82 11.27
CA GLU A 60 4.20 -14.13 12.50
C GLU A 60 3.02 -13.53 13.28
N VAL A 61 2.01 -13.02 12.58
CA VAL A 61 0.78 -12.51 13.22
C VAL A 61 -0.25 -13.61 13.53
N GLY A 62 0.09 -14.87 13.27
CA GLY A 62 -0.73 -16.03 13.59
C GLY A 62 -1.78 -16.42 12.55
N MET A 63 -1.77 -15.82 11.35
CA MET A 63 -2.67 -16.16 10.25
C MET A 63 -2.21 -17.40 9.48
N ALA A 64 -3.11 -18.02 8.72
CA ALA A 64 -2.77 -19.05 7.73
C ALA A 64 -2.21 -18.37 6.46
N SER A 65 -1.12 -18.91 5.92
CA SER A 65 -0.48 -18.40 4.69
C SER A 65 -0.51 -19.48 3.62
N PHE A 66 -1.08 -19.15 2.45
CA PHE A 66 -1.20 -20.02 1.28
C PHE A 66 -0.39 -19.40 0.14
N GLU A 67 0.80 -19.93 -0.13
CA GLU A 67 1.66 -19.44 -1.21
C GLU A 67 1.50 -20.31 -2.46
N HIS A 68 1.18 -19.68 -3.59
CA HIS A 68 1.09 -20.30 -4.89
C HIS A 68 2.13 -19.68 -5.82
N LYS A 69 3.06 -20.49 -6.27
CA LYS A 69 4.10 -20.09 -7.23
C LYS A 69 3.81 -20.78 -8.55
N LEU A 70 3.61 -19.99 -9.58
CA LEU A 70 3.35 -20.44 -10.93
C LEU A 70 4.53 -20.09 -11.83
N ASP A 71 4.79 -20.90 -12.84
CA ASP A 71 5.86 -20.68 -13.79
C ASP A 71 5.59 -19.42 -14.64
N ALA A 72 6.65 -18.82 -15.18
CA ALA A 72 6.55 -17.57 -15.93
C ALA A 72 5.74 -17.70 -17.24
N ASP A 73 5.63 -18.91 -17.79
CA ASP A 73 4.87 -19.26 -19.00
C ASP A 73 3.46 -19.78 -18.71
N THR A 74 3.01 -19.72 -17.44
CA THR A 74 1.64 -20.09 -17.06
C THR A 74 0.62 -19.34 -17.89
N ASP A 75 -0.31 -20.06 -18.50
CA ASP A 75 -1.38 -19.47 -19.30
C ASP A 75 -2.45 -18.78 -18.42
N GLU A 76 -3.20 -17.88 -19.02
CA GLU A 76 -4.24 -17.10 -18.34
C GLU A 76 -5.36 -17.98 -17.78
N ALA A 77 -5.75 -19.04 -18.50
CA ALA A 77 -6.81 -19.95 -18.06
C ALA A 77 -6.41 -20.70 -16.78
N THR A 78 -5.18 -21.15 -16.68
CA THR A 78 -4.61 -21.80 -15.49
C THR A 78 -4.59 -20.86 -14.28
N LEU A 79 -4.15 -19.60 -14.48
CA LEU A 79 -4.15 -18.61 -13.41
C LEU A 79 -5.58 -18.27 -12.94
N LEU A 80 -6.52 -18.06 -13.86
CA LEU A 80 -7.92 -17.80 -13.55
C LEU A 80 -8.60 -18.98 -12.84
N ALA A 81 -8.27 -20.21 -13.20
CA ALA A 81 -8.76 -21.41 -12.51
C ALA A 81 -8.28 -21.48 -11.07
N LEU A 82 -7.01 -21.11 -10.80
CA LEU A 82 -6.49 -21.01 -9.45
C LEU A 82 -7.22 -19.94 -8.64
N VAL A 83 -7.44 -18.74 -9.21
CA VAL A 83 -8.18 -17.66 -8.55
C VAL A 83 -9.61 -18.10 -8.21
N ASP A 84 -10.30 -18.79 -9.13
CA ASP A 84 -11.64 -19.34 -8.89
C ASP A 84 -11.66 -20.38 -7.76
N GLN A 85 -10.63 -21.24 -7.67
CA GLN A 85 -10.47 -22.17 -6.57
C GLN A 85 -10.29 -21.44 -5.24
N LEU A 86 -9.43 -20.41 -5.19
CA LEU A 86 -9.20 -19.60 -3.98
C LEU A 86 -10.45 -18.79 -3.57
N ASN A 87 -11.22 -18.29 -4.52
CA ASN A 87 -12.49 -17.62 -4.25
C ASN A 87 -13.46 -18.56 -3.51
N LYS A 88 -13.47 -19.85 -3.84
CA LYS A 88 -14.37 -20.86 -3.27
C LYS A 88 -13.84 -21.48 -1.97
N ASP A 89 -12.57 -21.31 -1.64
CA ASP A 89 -11.98 -21.90 -0.43
C ASP A 89 -12.43 -21.09 0.81
N PRO A 90 -13.15 -21.73 1.77
CA PRO A 90 -13.61 -21.08 2.99
C PRO A 90 -12.48 -20.71 3.95
N ASN A 91 -11.28 -21.30 3.81
CA ASN A 91 -10.13 -20.98 4.63
C ASN A 91 -9.34 -19.76 4.11
N VAL A 92 -9.60 -19.35 2.87
CA VAL A 92 -8.98 -18.19 2.23
C VAL A 92 -9.89 -16.98 2.39
N HIS A 93 -9.48 -16.00 3.18
CA HIS A 93 -10.22 -14.78 3.43
C HIS A 93 -9.69 -13.58 2.64
N GLY A 94 -8.41 -13.63 2.25
CA GLY A 94 -7.77 -12.64 1.38
C GLY A 94 -6.99 -13.30 0.26
N ILE A 95 -7.08 -12.72 -0.93
CA ILE A 95 -6.34 -13.15 -2.12
C ILE A 95 -5.53 -11.96 -2.62
N LEU A 96 -4.26 -12.20 -2.89
CA LEU A 96 -3.35 -11.25 -3.52
C LEU A 96 -2.65 -11.93 -4.69
N VAL A 97 -2.79 -11.37 -5.87
CA VAL A 97 -1.98 -11.73 -7.03
C VAL A 97 -0.87 -10.69 -7.17
N GLN A 98 0.38 -11.13 -7.00
CA GLN A 98 1.52 -10.22 -6.99
C GLN A 98 1.77 -9.60 -8.36
N LEU A 99 1.70 -8.29 -8.44
CA LEU A 99 2.04 -7.51 -9.63
C LEU A 99 3.53 -7.12 -9.65
N PRO A 100 4.13 -6.89 -10.83
CA PRO A 100 3.51 -7.06 -12.17
C PRO A 100 3.40 -8.53 -12.59
N LEU A 101 2.42 -8.82 -13.45
CA LEU A 101 2.32 -10.12 -14.11
C LEU A 101 3.21 -10.18 -15.37
N PRO A 102 3.59 -11.38 -15.84
CA PRO A 102 4.18 -11.56 -17.16
C PRO A 102 3.30 -10.92 -18.27
N GLY A 103 3.92 -10.27 -19.24
CA GLY A 103 3.24 -9.43 -20.23
C GLY A 103 2.23 -10.13 -21.17
N HIS A 104 2.14 -11.46 -21.14
CA HIS A 104 1.11 -12.22 -21.88
C HIS A 104 -0.19 -12.40 -21.08
N LEU A 105 -0.21 -12.04 -19.78
CA LEU A 105 -1.38 -12.13 -18.91
C LEU A 105 -2.06 -10.76 -18.79
N ASN A 106 -3.37 -10.77 -18.75
CA ASN A 106 -4.16 -9.55 -18.57
C ASN A 106 -4.37 -9.25 -17.08
N GLU A 107 -3.60 -8.31 -16.54
CA GLU A 107 -3.68 -7.92 -15.11
C GLU A 107 -5.10 -7.50 -14.69
N ASP A 108 -5.78 -6.69 -15.52
CA ASP A 108 -7.13 -6.21 -15.20
C ASP A 108 -8.15 -7.36 -15.12
N LEU A 109 -8.03 -8.33 -16.02
CA LEU A 109 -8.90 -9.52 -16.01
C LEU A 109 -8.66 -10.35 -14.75
N VAL A 110 -7.40 -10.60 -14.41
CA VAL A 110 -7.02 -11.39 -13.24
C VAL A 110 -7.48 -10.71 -11.94
N ILE A 111 -7.22 -9.41 -11.77
CA ILE A 111 -7.67 -8.64 -10.60
C ILE A 111 -9.19 -8.68 -10.47
N ASN A 112 -9.92 -8.48 -11.57
CA ASN A 112 -11.38 -8.47 -11.55
C ASN A 112 -12.02 -9.88 -11.51
N SER A 113 -11.24 -10.95 -11.55
CA SER A 113 -11.70 -12.33 -11.28
C SER A 113 -11.66 -12.71 -9.79
N ILE A 114 -10.96 -11.94 -8.96
CA ILE A 114 -10.96 -12.12 -7.50
C ILE A 114 -12.34 -11.73 -6.96
N ASP A 115 -12.88 -12.50 -6.01
CA ASP A 115 -14.09 -12.07 -5.28
C ASP A 115 -13.81 -10.73 -4.59
N PRO A 116 -14.59 -9.67 -4.84
CA PRO A 116 -14.38 -8.36 -4.20
C PRO A 116 -14.30 -8.40 -2.68
N ALA A 117 -14.95 -9.38 -2.04
CA ALA A 117 -14.89 -9.59 -0.60
C ALA A 117 -13.53 -10.16 -0.13
N LYS A 118 -12.77 -10.79 -1.04
CA LYS A 118 -11.45 -11.37 -0.80
C LYS A 118 -10.30 -10.56 -1.44
N ASP A 119 -10.62 -9.50 -2.19
CA ASP A 119 -9.64 -8.60 -2.80
C ASP A 119 -9.02 -7.70 -1.73
N VAL A 120 -8.06 -8.22 -0.99
CA VAL A 120 -7.42 -7.51 0.14
C VAL A 120 -6.38 -6.46 -0.28
N ASP A 121 -6.01 -6.41 -1.57
CA ASP A 121 -5.24 -5.30 -2.14
C ASP A 121 -6.14 -4.11 -2.53
N GLY A 122 -7.46 -4.31 -2.65
CA GLY A 122 -8.44 -3.26 -2.93
C GLY A 122 -8.42 -2.75 -4.39
N PHE A 123 -7.97 -3.57 -5.35
CA PHE A 123 -7.83 -3.16 -6.76
C PHE A 123 -9.00 -3.58 -7.65
N HIS A 124 -9.86 -4.47 -7.17
CA HIS A 124 -11.06 -4.88 -7.90
C HIS A 124 -11.96 -3.65 -8.16
N ILE A 125 -12.51 -3.57 -9.37
CA ILE A 125 -13.33 -2.41 -9.81
C ILE A 125 -14.48 -2.08 -8.85
N SER A 126 -15.08 -3.09 -8.21
CA SER A 126 -16.12 -2.89 -7.19
C SER A 126 -15.58 -2.16 -5.96
N ASN A 127 -14.42 -2.56 -5.43
CA ASN A 127 -13.79 -1.90 -4.28
C ASN A 127 -13.35 -0.47 -4.63
N VAL A 128 -12.79 -0.26 -5.83
CA VAL A 128 -12.45 1.08 -6.34
C VAL A 128 -13.69 1.97 -6.45
N GLY A 129 -14.81 1.44 -6.95
CA GLY A 129 -16.08 2.18 -7.06
C GLY A 129 -16.65 2.53 -5.68
N LEU A 130 -16.64 1.60 -4.74
CA LEU A 130 -17.09 1.82 -3.36
C LEU A 130 -16.24 2.88 -2.65
N LEU A 131 -14.91 2.80 -2.76
CA LEU A 131 -14.00 3.81 -2.22
C LEU A 131 -14.28 5.20 -2.81
N GLY A 132 -14.44 5.28 -4.14
CA GLY A 132 -14.72 6.53 -4.85
C GLY A 132 -16.05 7.18 -4.46
N THR A 133 -17.00 6.40 -3.93
CA THR A 133 -18.32 6.87 -3.48
C THR A 133 -18.45 6.96 -1.95
N GLY A 134 -17.34 6.80 -1.22
CA GLY A 134 -17.31 6.89 0.24
C GLY A 134 -18.03 5.75 0.97
N GLN A 135 -18.16 4.60 0.30
CA GLN A 135 -18.77 3.40 0.88
C GLN A 135 -17.71 2.45 1.45
N LYS A 136 -18.12 1.56 2.34
CA LYS A 136 -17.22 0.52 2.86
C LYS A 136 -16.69 -0.36 1.75
N SER A 137 -15.37 -0.42 1.62
CA SER A 137 -14.65 -1.21 0.61
C SER A 137 -13.44 -1.91 1.23
N MET A 138 -12.77 -2.74 0.45
CA MET A 138 -11.34 -3.00 0.69
C MET A 138 -10.56 -1.82 0.12
N VAL A 139 -9.66 -1.27 0.94
CA VAL A 139 -8.88 -0.08 0.58
C VAL A 139 -7.47 -0.50 0.14
N PRO A 140 -6.93 0.03 -0.96
CA PRO A 140 -5.57 -0.26 -1.37
C PRO A 140 -4.56 -0.08 -0.25
N CYS A 141 -3.71 -1.11 -0.04
CA CYS A 141 -2.86 -1.22 1.14
C CYS A 141 -1.88 -0.06 1.31
N THR A 142 -1.21 0.36 0.22
CA THR A 142 -0.24 1.47 0.26
C THR A 142 -0.90 2.81 0.59
N PRO A 143 -1.97 3.23 -0.08
CA PRO A 143 -2.73 4.43 0.29
C PRO A 143 -3.28 4.40 1.72
N LEU A 144 -3.81 3.25 2.17
CA LEU A 144 -4.28 3.08 3.54
C LEU A 144 -3.15 3.33 4.55
N GLY A 145 -1.98 2.73 4.31
CA GLY A 145 -0.81 2.95 5.15
C GLY A 145 -0.35 4.40 5.20
N CYS A 146 -0.39 5.10 4.05
CA CYS A 146 -0.10 6.54 4.00
C CYS A 146 -1.10 7.36 4.83
N LEU A 147 -2.39 7.07 4.69
CA LEU A 147 -3.45 7.75 5.45
C LEU A 147 -3.28 7.53 6.96
N MET A 148 -3.03 6.28 7.38
CA MET A 148 -2.84 5.96 8.80
C MET A 148 -1.66 6.74 9.41
N MET A 149 -0.54 6.84 8.69
CA MET A 149 0.62 7.62 9.14
C MET A 149 0.34 9.12 9.19
N LEU A 150 -0.43 9.65 8.22
CA LEU A 150 -0.85 11.05 8.22
C LEU A 150 -1.79 11.37 9.39
N ARG A 151 -2.78 10.52 9.66
CA ARG A 151 -3.70 10.66 10.79
C ARG A 151 -2.95 10.58 12.14
N ASP A 152 -2.00 9.68 12.29
CA ASP A 152 -1.17 9.58 13.49
C ASP A 152 -0.34 10.84 13.71
N HIS A 153 0.21 11.41 12.62
CA HIS A 153 1.05 12.61 12.71
C HIS A 153 0.24 13.87 13.02
N HIS A 154 -0.92 14.06 12.38
CA HIS A 154 -1.70 15.32 12.46
C HIS A 154 -2.90 15.23 13.41
N GLY A 155 -3.40 14.05 13.73
CA GLY A 155 -4.68 13.84 14.40
C GLY A 155 -5.86 14.07 13.46
N SER A 156 -5.97 15.22 12.81
CA SER A 156 -7.00 15.58 11.82
C SER A 156 -6.37 16.16 10.57
N LEU A 157 -6.88 15.76 9.40
CA LEU A 157 -6.45 16.29 8.10
C LEU A 157 -7.45 17.31 7.53
N SER A 158 -8.56 17.56 8.21
CA SER A 158 -9.65 18.39 7.74
C SER A 158 -9.18 19.81 7.39
N GLY A 159 -9.49 20.26 6.17
CA GLY A 159 -9.15 21.59 5.67
C GLY A 159 -7.73 21.75 5.13
N MET A 160 -6.88 20.70 5.19
CA MET A 160 -5.53 20.76 4.66
C MET A 160 -5.53 20.67 3.13
N ASP A 161 -4.61 21.39 2.49
CA ASP A 161 -4.34 21.26 1.05
C ASP A 161 -3.39 20.09 0.81
N ALA A 162 -3.82 19.12 0.02
CA ALA A 162 -3.05 17.92 -0.29
C ALA A 162 -2.77 17.82 -1.79
N VAL A 163 -1.53 17.50 -2.15
CA VAL A 163 -1.12 17.23 -3.53
C VAL A 163 -0.64 15.77 -3.62
N VAL A 164 -1.27 14.99 -4.51
CA VAL A 164 -0.83 13.65 -4.87
C VAL A 164 -0.14 13.71 -6.22
N ILE A 165 1.16 13.48 -6.26
CA ILE A 165 1.96 13.43 -7.47
C ILE A 165 1.98 12.00 -7.97
N GLY A 166 1.18 11.71 -9.00
CA GLY A 166 0.92 10.38 -9.54
C GLY A 166 -0.56 10.09 -9.64
N ARG A 167 -0.96 9.25 -10.59
CA ARG A 167 -2.37 8.92 -10.85
C ARG A 167 -2.59 7.46 -11.22
N SER A 168 -1.76 6.58 -10.68
CA SER A 168 -1.93 5.14 -10.84
C SER A 168 -3.24 4.66 -10.18
N ASN A 169 -3.78 3.56 -10.70
CA ASN A 169 -4.98 2.94 -10.10
C ASN A 169 -4.68 2.34 -8.72
N ILE A 170 -3.40 1.97 -8.47
CA ILE A 170 -2.99 1.27 -7.24
C ILE A 170 -2.56 2.20 -6.11
N VAL A 171 -2.17 3.46 -6.41
CA VAL A 171 -1.71 4.42 -5.37
C VAL A 171 -2.34 5.80 -5.55
N GLY A 172 -2.08 6.49 -6.67
CA GLY A 172 -2.40 7.92 -6.79
C GLY A 172 -3.89 8.23 -6.69
N LYS A 173 -4.72 7.51 -7.45
CA LYS A 173 -6.19 7.69 -7.40
C LYS A 173 -6.79 7.32 -6.04
N PRO A 174 -6.53 6.13 -5.49
CA PRO A 174 -7.07 5.77 -4.18
C PRO A 174 -6.56 6.68 -3.05
N MET A 175 -5.31 7.12 -3.10
CA MET A 175 -4.79 8.09 -2.11
C MET A 175 -5.56 9.40 -2.12
N ALA A 176 -5.87 9.92 -3.32
CA ALA A 176 -6.66 11.14 -3.46
C ALA A 176 -8.09 10.97 -2.91
N GLN A 177 -8.71 9.81 -3.13
CA GLN A 177 -10.04 9.50 -2.57
C GLN A 177 -10.02 9.44 -1.04
N LEU A 178 -9.00 8.84 -0.46
CA LEU A 178 -8.83 8.76 0.99
C LEU A 178 -8.63 10.15 1.62
N LEU A 179 -7.78 10.98 1.04
CA LEU A 179 -7.56 12.34 1.51
C LEU A 179 -8.82 13.21 1.38
N LEU A 180 -9.59 13.04 0.27
CA LEU A 180 -10.89 13.68 0.11
C LEU A 180 -11.87 13.22 1.18
N GLY A 181 -11.90 11.94 1.52
CA GLY A 181 -12.70 11.38 2.61
C GLY A 181 -12.36 12.00 3.97
N ASP A 182 -11.10 12.36 4.19
CA ASP A 182 -10.62 13.06 5.39
C ASP A 182 -10.79 14.59 5.32
N SER A 183 -11.60 15.06 4.37
CA SER A 183 -11.94 16.49 4.19
C SER A 183 -10.74 17.36 3.79
N CYS A 184 -9.74 16.82 3.12
CA CYS A 184 -8.70 17.59 2.47
C CYS A 184 -9.20 18.24 1.17
N THR A 185 -8.62 19.37 0.80
CA THR A 185 -8.67 19.88 -0.58
C THR A 185 -7.59 19.16 -1.39
N VAL A 186 -7.97 18.35 -2.38
CA VAL A 186 -7.03 17.44 -3.05
C VAL A 186 -6.76 17.87 -4.48
N THR A 187 -5.48 17.94 -4.83
CA THR A 187 -5.00 18.09 -6.21
C THR A 187 -4.25 16.85 -6.64
N ILE A 188 -4.64 16.23 -7.77
CA ILE A 188 -3.89 15.15 -8.41
C ILE A 188 -3.02 15.78 -9.50
N ALA A 189 -1.70 15.65 -9.35
CA ALA A 189 -0.71 16.11 -10.32
C ALA A 189 -0.07 14.93 -11.08
N HIS A 190 0.37 15.17 -12.30
CA HIS A 190 0.90 14.14 -13.17
C HIS A 190 1.84 14.72 -14.24
N SER A 191 2.40 13.90 -15.11
CA SER A 191 3.39 14.30 -16.14
C SER A 191 2.91 15.38 -17.13
N ARG A 192 1.60 15.67 -17.19
CA ARG A 192 1.04 16.74 -18.05
C ARG A 192 0.57 17.95 -17.25
N THR A 193 0.81 17.97 -15.93
CA THR A 193 0.50 19.13 -15.08
C THR A 193 1.45 20.26 -15.44
N LYS A 194 0.90 21.44 -15.73
CA LYS A 194 1.68 22.65 -15.96
C LYS A 194 2.14 23.22 -14.62
N ASP A 195 3.32 23.78 -14.62
CA ASP A 195 3.89 24.46 -13.45
C ASP A 195 3.83 23.60 -12.17
N LEU A 196 4.20 22.32 -12.30
CA LEU A 196 4.14 21.33 -11.22
C LEU A 196 4.80 21.81 -9.92
N PRO A 197 5.96 22.47 -9.93
CA PRO A 197 6.55 23.04 -8.72
C PRO A 197 5.61 24.00 -7.96
N ASP A 198 4.89 24.86 -8.67
CA ASP A 198 3.98 25.83 -8.06
C ASP A 198 2.71 25.18 -7.51
N VAL A 199 2.29 24.07 -8.09
CA VAL A 199 1.19 23.25 -7.56
C VAL A 199 1.62 22.62 -6.24
N VAL A 200 2.82 22.06 -6.17
CA VAL A 200 3.35 21.37 -4.98
C VAL A 200 3.62 22.35 -3.83
N ARG A 201 4.17 23.55 -4.12
CA ARG A 201 4.50 24.57 -3.09
C ARG A 201 3.33 25.06 -2.26
N ARG A 202 2.09 24.81 -2.69
CA ARG A 202 0.90 25.25 -1.93
C ARG A 202 0.41 24.21 -0.93
N ALA A 203 0.86 22.97 -1.07
CA ALA A 203 0.33 21.85 -0.32
C ALA A 203 0.87 21.76 1.11
N ASP A 204 -0.02 21.50 2.05
CA ASP A 204 0.31 21.11 3.43
C ASP A 204 0.75 19.65 3.50
N ILE A 205 0.21 18.82 2.59
CA ILE A 205 0.54 17.41 2.45
C ILE A 205 0.96 17.14 1.02
N VAL A 206 2.14 16.55 0.84
CA VAL A 206 2.65 16.08 -0.47
C VAL A 206 2.80 14.57 -0.43
N VAL A 207 2.12 13.87 -1.34
CA VAL A 207 2.28 12.42 -1.54
C VAL A 207 2.95 12.20 -2.90
N ALA A 208 4.20 11.76 -2.90
CA ALA A 208 4.95 11.46 -4.13
C ALA A 208 4.83 9.97 -4.48
N ALA A 209 4.23 9.67 -5.65
CA ALA A 209 3.94 8.31 -6.11
C ALA A 209 4.06 8.19 -7.63
N VAL A 210 5.24 8.53 -8.17
CA VAL A 210 5.53 8.58 -9.62
C VAL A 210 6.50 7.51 -10.09
N GLY A 211 7.23 6.85 -9.18
CA GLY A 211 8.25 5.86 -9.51
C GLY A 211 9.44 6.47 -10.27
N ARG A 212 9.82 7.69 -9.91
CA ARG A 212 10.97 8.41 -10.48
C ARG A 212 11.93 8.83 -9.37
N PRO A 213 13.18 8.34 -9.38
CA PRO A 213 14.13 8.61 -8.33
C PRO A 213 14.37 10.11 -8.15
N GLU A 214 14.20 10.60 -6.94
CA GLU A 214 14.54 11.96 -6.48
C GLU A 214 13.95 13.10 -7.35
N MET A 215 12.79 12.86 -7.99
CA MET A 215 12.14 13.82 -8.90
C MET A 215 11.62 15.07 -8.19
N VAL A 216 11.24 14.95 -6.91
CA VAL A 216 10.68 16.06 -6.12
C VAL A 216 11.77 16.66 -5.25
N PRO A 217 12.33 17.82 -5.59
CA PRO A 217 13.35 18.50 -4.78
C PRO A 217 12.73 19.34 -3.66
N GLY A 218 13.56 19.74 -2.68
CA GLY A 218 13.10 20.50 -1.52
C GLY A 218 12.52 21.87 -1.83
N ASP A 219 12.94 22.52 -2.92
CA ASP A 219 12.42 23.82 -3.34
C ASP A 219 10.99 23.79 -3.91
N TRP A 220 10.42 22.58 -4.11
CA TRP A 220 9.00 22.39 -4.39
C TRP A 220 8.15 22.26 -3.13
N ILE A 221 8.77 22.01 -1.98
CA ILE A 221 8.06 21.73 -0.73
C ILE A 221 7.73 23.04 -0.01
N LYS A 222 6.48 23.22 0.40
CA LYS A 222 6.07 24.31 1.29
C LYS A 222 6.77 24.15 2.64
N PRO A 223 7.39 25.20 3.19
CA PRO A 223 7.98 25.13 4.53
C PRO A 223 6.99 24.59 5.57
N GLY A 224 7.39 23.53 6.26
CA GLY A 224 6.57 22.89 7.28
C GLY A 224 5.58 21.85 6.77
N ALA A 225 5.49 21.61 5.46
CA ALA A 225 4.62 20.58 4.89
C ALA A 225 5.01 19.15 5.32
N THR A 226 4.06 18.24 5.27
CA THR A 226 4.29 16.81 5.48
C THR A 226 4.47 16.10 4.15
N VAL A 227 5.56 15.36 4.01
CA VAL A 227 5.92 14.65 2.78
C VAL A 227 5.83 13.13 3.01
N ILE A 228 4.97 12.48 2.24
CA ILE A 228 4.85 11.02 2.17
C ILE A 228 5.45 10.56 0.85
N ASP A 229 6.62 9.96 0.92
CA ASP A 229 7.33 9.41 -0.24
C ASP A 229 7.00 7.93 -0.41
N VAL A 230 6.20 7.63 -1.44
CA VAL A 230 5.78 6.25 -1.79
C VAL A 230 6.80 5.58 -2.71
N GLY A 231 7.68 6.36 -3.33
CA GLY A 231 8.66 5.88 -4.29
C GLY A 231 9.61 4.83 -3.68
N ILE A 232 9.85 3.77 -4.43
CA ILE A 232 10.91 2.78 -4.14
C ILE A 232 11.67 2.57 -5.44
N ASN A 233 12.74 3.31 -5.60
CA ASN A 233 13.57 3.29 -6.79
C ASN A 233 14.95 2.73 -6.46
N ARG A 234 15.50 1.91 -7.35
CA ARG A 234 16.85 1.36 -7.21
C ARG A 234 17.77 2.13 -8.13
N ILE A 235 18.78 2.76 -7.57
CA ILE A 235 19.79 3.49 -8.32
C ILE A 235 21.18 2.94 -8.04
N ASP A 236 22.13 3.16 -8.94
CA ASP A 236 23.52 2.77 -8.73
C ASP A 236 24.12 3.48 -7.53
N ALA A 237 24.98 2.77 -6.79
CA ALA A 237 25.68 3.26 -5.61
C ALA A 237 27.18 2.93 -5.71
N PRO A 238 27.91 3.57 -6.63
CA PRO A 238 29.33 3.26 -6.87
C PRO A 238 30.19 3.48 -5.63
N GLU A 239 29.78 4.34 -4.72
CA GLU A 239 30.43 4.57 -3.42
C GLU A 239 30.42 3.31 -2.51
N LYS A 240 29.52 2.35 -2.77
CA LYS A 240 29.41 1.06 -2.06
C LYS A 240 30.15 -0.08 -2.74
N GLY A 241 30.76 0.18 -3.91
CA GLY A 241 31.45 -0.79 -4.75
C GLY A 241 30.79 -1.00 -6.10
N GLU A 242 31.54 -1.61 -7.03
CA GLU A 242 31.08 -1.87 -8.39
C GLU A 242 29.81 -2.74 -8.42
N GLY A 243 28.81 -2.36 -9.21
CA GLY A 243 27.53 -3.05 -9.33
C GLY A 243 26.62 -2.97 -8.08
N LYS A 244 26.99 -2.19 -7.08
CA LYS A 244 26.13 -1.98 -5.91
C LYS A 244 25.08 -0.93 -6.18
N THR A 245 23.92 -1.11 -5.54
CA THR A 245 22.78 -0.21 -5.66
C THR A 245 22.28 0.24 -4.30
N ARG A 246 21.55 1.35 -4.28
CA ARG A 246 20.78 1.82 -3.11
C ARG A 246 19.33 2.09 -3.46
N LEU A 247 18.45 2.05 -2.45
CA LEU A 247 17.06 2.45 -2.60
C LEU A 247 16.94 3.95 -2.27
N VAL A 248 16.16 4.63 -3.11
CA VAL A 248 15.76 6.04 -2.93
C VAL A 248 14.27 6.19 -3.21
N GLY A 249 13.69 7.25 -2.69
CA GLY A 249 12.31 7.61 -2.98
C GLY A 249 12.12 8.39 -4.28
N ASP A 250 10.92 8.92 -4.45
CA ASP A 250 10.58 9.88 -5.49
C ASP A 250 10.97 11.32 -5.08
N CYS A 251 11.22 11.55 -3.80
CA CYS A 251 11.71 12.81 -3.26
C CYS A 251 13.23 12.80 -3.08
N ALA A 252 13.87 13.92 -3.37
CA ALA A 252 15.26 14.18 -3.00
C ALA A 252 15.32 14.40 -1.46
N TYR A 253 15.47 13.30 -0.73
CA TYR A 253 15.22 13.23 0.71
C TYR A 253 15.91 14.33 1.50
N GLU A 254 17.22 14.52 1.30
CA GLU A 254 18.03 15.49 2.08
C GLU A 254 17.48 16.91 1.93
N SER A 255 17.26 17.37 0.68
CA SER A 255 16.73 18.70 0.41
C SER A 255 15.29 18.89 0.86
N CYS A 256 14.46 17.85 0.76
CA CYS A 256 13.09 17.89 1.28
C CYS A 256 13.06 17.95 2.81
N ALA A 257 13.94 17.20 3.50
CA ALA A 257 14.02 17.18 4.96
C ALA A 257 14.50 18.51 5.57
N GLU A 258 15.20 19.36 4.81
CA GLU A 258 15.59 20.71 5.25
C GLU A 258 14.39 21.67 5.34
N VAL A 259 13.33 21.45 4.53
CA VAL A 259 12.20 22.36 4.33
C VAL A 259 10.91 21.83 4.95
N ALA A 260 10.66 20.53 4.84
CA ALA A 260 9.46 19.88 5.36
C ALA A 260 9.38 19.93 6.89
N GLY A 261 8.16 19.92 7.42
CA GLY A 261 7.91 19.70 8.85
C GLY A 261 8.05 18.24 9.25
N ALA A 262 7.62 17.32 8.36
CA ALA A 262 7.75 15.88 8.54
C ALA A 262 7.93 15.17 7.18
N ILE A 263 8.63 14.02 7.18
CA ILE A 263 8.91 13.24 5.96
C ILE A 263 9.06 11.76 6.28
N THR A 264 8.58 10.90 5.36
CA THR A 264 8.87 9.46 5.41
C THR A 264 10.23 9.16 4.77
N PRO A 265 11.10 8.32 5.38
CA PRO A 265 12.35 7.89 4.77
C PRO A 265 12.12 6.78 3.73
N VAL A 266 13.04 6.63 2.78
CA VAL A 266 13.11 5.48 1.87
C VAL A 266 14.52 4.88 1.93
N PRO A 267 14.65 3.61 2.34
CA PRO A 267 13.62 2.69 2.83
C PRO A 267 13.14 2.98 4.27
N GLY A 268 12.05 2.34 4.69
CA GLY A 268 11.57 2.38 6.06
C GLY A 268 10.34 3.27 6.33
N GLY A 269 9.88 4.00 5.32
CA GLY A 269 8.62 4.77 5.36
C GLY A 269 7.42 3.92 4.94
N VAL A 270 6.90 4.17 3.74
CA VAL A 270 5.62 3.59 3.26
C VAL A 270 5.67 2.08 3.06
N GLY A 271 6.76 1.52 2.53
CA GLY A 271 6.84 0.09 2.17
C GLY A 271 6.45 -0.88 3.29
N PRO A 272 6.95 -0.75 4.53
CA PRO A 272 6.54 -1.61 5.64
C PRO A 272 5.04 -1.55 5.95
N MET A 273 4.40 -0.39 5.76
CA MET A 273 2.98 -0.20 5.98
C MET A 273 2.11 -0.96 4.98
N THR A 274 2.56 -1.09 3.73
CA THR A 274 1.82 -1.85 2.71
C THR A 274 1.54 -3.29 3.17
N ILE A 275 2.54 -3.97 3.76
CA ILE A 275 2.35 -5.34 4.27
C ILE A 275 1.46 -5.33 5.51
N ALA A 276 1.65 -4.41 6.44
CA ALA A 276 0.83 -4.33 7.65
C ALA A 276 -0.65 -4.10 7.31
N CYS A 277 -0.95 -3.23 6.33
CA CYS A 277 -2.31 -2.98 5.85
C CYS A 277 -2.90 -4.19 5.11
N LEU A 278 -2.10 -4.95 4.35
CA LEU A 278 -2.55 -6.20 3.73
C LEU A 278 -3.05 -7.20 4.78
N LEU A 279 -2.31 -7.35 5.88
CA LEU A 279 -2.72 -8.22 6.98
C LEU A 279 -3.98 -7.69 7.67
N ALA A 280 -4.08 -6.38 7.89
CA ALA A 280 -5.27 -5.72 8.45
C ALA A 280 -6.50 -5.94 7.55
N ASN A 281 -6.37 -5.74 6.24
CA ASN A 281 -7.45 -6.01 5.27
C ASN A 281 -7.88 -7.49 5.29
N THR A 282 -6.92 -8.42 5.45
CA THR A 282 -7.25 -9.86 5.52
C THR A 282 -8.05 -10.20 6.78
N VAL A 283 -7.71 -9.61 7.93
CA VAL A 283 -8.53 -9.76 9.16
C VAL A 283 -9.91 -9.15 8.96
N THR A 284 -10.00 -7.98 8.35
CA THR A 284 -11.27 -7.31 8.03
C THR A 284 -12.15 -8.17 7.12
N ALA A 285 -11.57 -8.72 6.05
CA ALA A 285 -12.25 -9.65 5.14
C ALA A 285 -12.77 -10.89 5.87
N CYS A 286 -11.95 -11.47 6.74
CA CYS A 286 -12.33 -12.60 7.58
C CYS A 286 -13.52 -12.26 8.49
N CYS A 287 -13.48 -11.12 9.16
CA CYS A 287 -14.59 -10.67 10.03
C CYS A 287 -15.87 -10.47 9.21
N ARG A 288 -15.80 -9.81 8.05
CA ARG A 288 -16.96 -9.58 7.16
C ARG A 288 -17.56 -10.90 6.67
N ALA A 289 -16.73 -11.84 6.23
CA ALA A 289 -17.18 -13.15 5.74
C ALA A 289 -17.91 -13.97 6.81
N ASN A 290 -17.59 -13.76 8.09
CA ASN A 290 -18.17 -14.50 9.21
C ASN A 290 -19.21 -13.69 10.02
N GLY A 291 -19.59 -12.49 9.54
CA GLY A 291 -20.57 -11.64 10.25
C GLY A 291 -20.09 -11.12 11.61
N LEU A 292 -18.77 -11.02 11.79
CA LEU A 292 -18.13 -10.53 13.02
C LEU A 292 -17.85 -9.03 12.92
N ALA A 293 -17.66 -8.39 14.10
CA ALA A 293 -17.27 -6.99 14.16
C ALA A 293 -15.90 -6.77 13.50
N GLU A 294 -15.80 -5.74 12.67
CA GLU A 294 -14.53 -5.35 12.04
C GLU A 294 -13.53 -4.86 13.09
N PRO A 295 -12.22 -5.05 12.85
CA PRO A 295 -11.20 -4.60 13.80
C PRO A 295 -11.11 -3.07 13.83
N GLU A 296 -11.26 -2.48 15.00
CA GLU A 296 -11.12 -1.03 15.17
C GLU A 296 -9.70 -0.53 14.90
N GLY A 297 -9.60 0.60 14.22
CA GLY A 297 -8.33 1.30 13.95
C GLY A 297 -7.39 0.57 12.99
N LEU A 298 -7.88 -0.40 12.22
CA LEU A 298 -7.13 -1.12 11.19
C LEU A 298 -7.64 -0.86 9.75
N THR A 299 -8.75 -0.12 9.62
CA THR A 299 -9.36 0.24 8.33
C THR A 299 -9.45 1.76 8.15
N ALA A 300 -9.79 2.24 6.94
CA ALA A 300 -9.95 3.67 6.63
C ALA A 300 -11.20 4.27 7.30
#